data_9e77de19592bf05531ed8828a8c8294b
#
_entry.id   9e77de19592bf05531ed8828a8c8294b
#
_cell.length_a   1.000
_cell.length_b   1.000
_cell.length_c   1.000
_cell.angle_alpha   90.00
_cell.angle_beta   90.00
_cell.angle_gamma   90.00
#
_symmetry.space_group_name_H-M   'P 1'
#
loop_
_entity.id
_entity.type
_entity.pdbx_description
1 polymer ?
#
loop_
_entity_poly.entity_id
_entity_poly.type
_entity_poly.pdbx_seq_one_letter_code
_entity_poly.pdbx_strand_id
1 'polypeptide(L)'
;MPHTVPGVIARSRGAAVEVVPIHVPDPGPAEVLIRVRACGVCHTDLHYREGGIGDGFPFLLGHEAAGTVEAVGPDVHNVATGDTVVIAWRAPCGTCRSCRRGRPWYCFDSQNARQRMTLDDGTELTPALGIGAFSELCLVHAGQAVPIDPQARPEAAALIGCGVMAGYGAAVNTGAVSPGDSVAVIGCGGVGDAAIAGAAIAGARMVIAVDVVARKLEWARRFGATHTVNANEEDPIEAIRALTDGFGADLVIDAVGRPETYLQAFLARDHAGRLVNVGVPPHQGMTVELPMSELFGRGGSLRSSWYGDCLPSRDFPVLIDLYRKGKLDLDGFVSETISINDVESAFQKIERSEVLRSVVVFDH
;
A
#
# COMPACT_ATOMS: atom_id res chain seq x y z
N MET A 1 4.33 10.26 -31.44
CA MET A 1 5.20 9.06 -31.66
C MET A 1 5.45 8.48 -30.28
N PRO A 2 5.53 7.16 -30.11
CA PRO A 2 5.75 6.58 -28.79
C PRO A 2 7.07 7.11 -28.19
N HIS A 3 7.05 7.33 -26.89
CA HIS A 3 8.22 7.75 -26.13
C HIS A 3 9.04 6.51 -25.76
N THR A 4 10.36 6.55 -25.97
CA THR A 4 11.25 5.46 -25.56
C THR A 4 11.96 5.86 -24.27
N VAL A 5 11.74 5.10 -23.20
CA VAL A 5 12.29 5.36 -21.86
C VAL A 5 12.74 4.06 -21.19
N PRO A 6 13.65 4.10 -20.20
CA PRO A 6 13.99 2.91 -19.43
C PRO A 6 12.80 2.46 -18.56
N GLY A 7 12.61 1.14 -18.45
CA GLY A 7 11.60 0.54 -17.57
C GLY A 7 12.11 -0.75 -16.94
N VAL A 8 11.68 -1.04 -15.69
CA VAL A 8 12.05 -2.26 -14.97
C VAL A 8 11.03 -3.34 -15.25
N ILE A 9 11.46 -4.43 -15.86
CA ILE A 9 10.57 -5.56 -16.19
C ILE A 9 10.96 -6.84 -15.45
N ALA A 10 9.93 -7.63 -15.12
CA ALA A 10 10.07 -9.04 -14.77
C ALA A 10 9.70 -9.87 -16.00
N ARG A 11 10.67 -10.50 -16.63
CA ARG A 11 10.47 -11.25 -17.90
C ARG A 11 9.75 -12.58 -17.71
N SER A 12 10.06 -13.23 -16.61
CA SER A 12 9.48 -14.53 -16.24
C SER A 12 9.50 -14.71 -14.74
N ARG A 13 8.76 -15.70 -14.27
CA ARG A 13 8.63 -16.01 -12.84
C ARG A 13 10.00 -16.28 -12.19
N GLY A 14 10.29 -15.57 -11.10
CA GLY A 14 11.49 -15.72 -10.28
C GLY A 14 12.80 -15.23 -10.93
N ALA A 15 12.76 -14.72 -12.16
CA ALA A 15 13.94 -14.12 -12.76
C ALA A 15 14.25 -12.76 -12.12
N ALA A 16 15.55 -12.40 -12.07
CA ALA A 16 15.95 -11.06 -11.70
C ALA A 16 15.32 -10.03 -12.65
N VAL A 17 15.01 -8.84 -12.14
CA VAL A 17 14.46 -7.78 -12.97
C VAL A 17 15.52 -7.17 -13.88
N GLU A 18 15.06 -6.66 -15.01
CA GLU A 18 15.91 -6.05 -16.04
C GLU A 18 15.45 -4.61 -16.27
N VAL A 19 16.41 -3.70 -16.46
CA VAL A 19 16.15 -2.35 -16.97
C VAL A 19 16.33 -2.38 -18.48
N VAL A 20 15.25 -2.13 -19.20
CA VAL A 20 15.24 -2.19 -20.69
C VAL A 20 14.53 -0.98 -21.27
N PRO A 21 14.82 -0.61 -22.53
CA PRO A 21 14.00 0.36 -23.26
C PRO A 21 12.56 -0.16 -23.41
N ILE A 22 11.59 0.69 -23.12
CA ILE A 22 10.18 0.45 -23.34
C ILE A 22 9.56 1.57 -24.15
N HIS A 23 8.51 1.28 -24.90
CA HIS A 23 7.76 2.26 -25.66
C HIS A 23 6.46 2.60 -24.96
N VAL A 24 6.31 3.87 -24.60
CA VAL A 24 5.09 4.41 -23.94
C VAL A 24 4.34 5.21 -25.01
N PRO A 25 3.08 4.85 -25.34
CA PRO A 25 2.30 5.57 -26.34
C PRO A 25 1.81 6.93 -25.83
N ASP A 26 1.47 7.84 -26.76
CA ASP A 26 0.72 9.04 -26.44
C ASP A 26 -0.65 8.67 -25.83
N PRO A 27 -1.21 9.49 -24.91
CA PRO A 27 -2.45 9.13 -24.22
C PRO A 27 -3.66 9.13 -25.16
N GLY A 28 -4.40 8.02 -25.16
CA GLY A 28 -5.69 7.88 -25.81
C GLY A 28 -6.85 8.48 -25.01
N PRO A 29 -8.10 8.28 -25.44
CA PRO A 29 -9.28 8.74 -24.70
C PRO A 29 -9.27 8.25 -23.24
N ALA A 30 -9.53 9.17 -22.29
CA ALA A 30 -9.52 8.95 -20.86
C ALA A 30 -8.17 8.44 -20.29
N GLU A 31 -7.06 8.63 -20.99
CA GLU A 31 -5.72 8.25 -20.54
C GLU A 31 -4.86 9.47 -20.24
N VAL A 32 -3.90 9.30 -19.35
CA VAL A 32 -2.98 10.32 -18.88
C VAL A 32 -1.58 9.77 -18.93
N LEU A 33 -0.67 10.51 -19.58
CA LEU A 33 0.76 10.26 -19.56
C LEU A 33 1.35 11.02 -18.37
N ILE A 34 2.02 10.32 -17.49
CA ILE A 34 2.61 10.88 -16.28
C ILE A 34 4.13 10.75 -16.34
N ARG A 35 4.83 11.87 -16.14
CA ARG A 35 6.27 11.88 -15.89
C ARG A 35 6.48 11.54 -14.43
N VAL A 36 6.97 10.33 -14.19
CA VAL A 36 7.20 9.80 -12.83
C VAL A 36 8.38 10.55 -12.21
N ARG A 37 8.19 11.04 -10.98
CA ARG A 37 9.23 11.68 -10.18
C ARG A 37 9.79 10.74 -9.13
N ALA A 38 8.93 9.91 -8.55
CA ALA A 38 9.32 8.94 -7.55
C ALA A 38 8.40 7.71 -7.60
N CYS A 39 8.97 6.53 -7.31
CA CYS A 39 8.21 5.29 -7.19
C CYS A 39 8.77 4.41 -6.05
N GLY A 40 7.94 4.09 -5.07
CA GLY A 40 8.30 3.21 -3.96
C GLY A 40 8.45 1.75 -4.39
N VAL A 41 9.40 1.04 -3.76
CA VAL A 41 9.61 -0.41 -3.95
C VAL A 41 8.83 -1.16 -2.88
N CYS A 42 7.91 -2.03 -3.29
CA CYS A 42 6.97 -2.72 -2.41
C CYS A 42 7.10 -4.25 -2.52
N HIS A 43 6.69 -4.97 -1.46
CA HIS A 43 6.55 -6.44 -1.51
C HIS A 43 5.60 -6.91 -2.62
N THR A 44 4.63 -6.10 -3.02
CA THR A 44 3.72 -6.44 -4.13
C THR A 44 4.48 -6.56 -5.47
N ASP A 45 5.49 -5.72 -5.72
CA ASP A 45 6.33 -5.84 -6.91
C ASP A 45 7.14 -7.13 -6.88
N LEU A 46 7.66 -7.50 -5.71
CA LEU A 46 8.33 -8.78 -5.51
C LEU A 46 7.38 -9.96 -5.74
N HIS A 47 6.13 -9.89 -5.27
CA HIS A 47 5.11 -10.91 -5.53
C HIS A 47 4.78 -11.04 -7.02
N TYR A 48 4.78 -9.94 -7.80
CA TYR A 48 4.67 -10.02 -9.26
C TYR A 48 5.86 -10.75 -9.87
N ARG A 49 7.10 -10.39 -9.47
CA ARG A 49 8.32 -11.07 -9.92
C ARG A 49 8.27 -12.57 -9.64
N GLU A 50 7.85 -12.97 -8.43
CA GLU A 50 7.78 -14.37 -7.99
C GLU A 50 6.58 -15.14 -8.56
N GLY A 51 5.68 -14.46 -9.32
CA GLY A 51 4.49 -15.08 -9.87
C GLY A 51 3.41 -15.43 -8.83
N GLY A 52 3.40 -14.72 -7.70
CA GLY A 52 2.34 -14.80 -6.68
C GLY A 52 1.09 -14.04 -7.09
N ILE A 53 1.22 -13.08 -8.03
CA ILE A 53 0.13 -12.26 -8.55
C ILE A 53 0.08 -12.38 -10.08
N GLY A 54 -0.73 -13.31 -10.59
CA GLY A 54 -0.96 -13.51 -12.02
C GLY A 54 0.24 -14.13 -12.77
N ASP A 55 0.01 -14.43 -14.05
CA ASP A 55 0.99 -15.07 -14.95
C ASP A 55 1.21 -14.25 -16.24
N GLY A 56 0.83 -12.97 -16.25
CA GLY A 56 0.87 -12.09 -17.43
C GLY A 56 2.26 -11.52 -17.75
N PHE A 57 3.31 -12.34 -17.67
CA PHE A 57 4.67 -11.93 -18.04
C PHE A 57 4.81 -11.56 -19.53
N PRO A 58 5.66 -10.57 -19.84
CA PRO A 58 6.50 -9.77 -18.96
C PRO A 58 5.71 -8.68 -18.22
N PHE A 59 5.98 -8.52 -16.92
CA PHE A 59 5.42 -7.42 -16.13
C PHE A 59 6.34 -6.19 -16.17
N LEU A 60 5.74 -5.01 -16.35
CA LEU A 60 6.38 -3.74 -16.02
C LEU A 60 6.02 -3.41 -14.58
N LEU A 61 7.02 -3.32 -13.70
CA LEU A 61 6.85 -3.17 -12.26
C LEU A 61 6.71 -1.70 -11.83
N GLY A 62 6.44 -1.51 -10.52
CA GLY A 62 6.25 -0.21 -9.89
C GLY A 62 4.78 0.22 -9.83
N HIS A 63 4.29 0.52 -8.63
CA HIS A 63 2.88 0.88 -8.43
C HIS A 63 2.65 1.90 -7.29
N GLU A 64 3.69 2.31 -6.57
CA GLU A 64 3.64 3.37 -5.54
C GLU A 64 4.25 4.65 -6.13
N ALA A 65 3.53 5.41 -6.95
CA ALA A 65 4.17 6.47 -7.73
C ALA A 65 3.52 7.84 -7.57
N ALA A 66 4.37 8.87 -7.61
CA ALA A 66 3.99 10.27 -7.76
C ALA A 66 4.76 10.91 -8.93
N GLY A 67 4.13 11.85 -9.59
CA GLY A 67 4.71 12.51 -10.75
C GLY A 67 3.95 13.72 -11.19
N THR A 68 4.30 14.20 -12.39
CA THR A 68 3.65 15.34 -13.05
C THR A 68 2.93 14.88 -14.30
N VAL A 69 1.72 15.35 -14.53
CA VAL A 69 0.98 15.09 -15.76
C VAL A 69 1.72 15.71 -16.95
N GLU A 70 2.20 14.87 -17.86
CA GLU A 70 2.93 15.28 -19.08
C GLU A 70 1.97 15.62 -20.20
N ALA A 71 0.96 14.76 -20.41
CA ALA A 71 -0.08 14.93 -21.43
C ALA A 71 -1.37 14.24 -21.02
N VAL A 72 -2.49 14.72 -21.55
CA VAL A 72 -3.82 14.18 -21.32
C VAL A 72 -4.51 13.84 -22.62
N GLY A 73 -5.28 12.75 -22.63
CA GLY A 73 -6.15 12.40 -23.74
C GLY A 73 -7.41 13.28 -23.82
N PRO A 74 -8.15 13.23 -24.95
CA PRO A 74 -9.26 14.17 -25.20
C PRO A 74 -10.41 14.12 -24.19
N ASP A 75 -10.66 12.98 -23.57
CA ASP A 75 -11.80 12.80 -22.63
C ASP A 75 -11.38 12.92 -21.15
N VAL A 76 -10.21 13.50 -20.88
CA VAL A 76 -9.71 13.73 -19.51
C VAL A 76 -10.17 15.09 -19.01
N HIS A 77 -10.84 15.11 -17.84
CA HIS A 77 -11.43 16.32 -17.26
C HIS A 77 -11.04 16.54 -15.79
N ASN A 78 -10.39 15.58 -15.16
CA ASN A 78 -10.06 15.62 -13.72
C ASN A 78 -8.64 16.09 -13.42
N VAL A 79 -7.77 16.13 -14.43
CA VAL A 79 -6.37 16.61 -14.34
C VAL A 79 -6.00 17.35 -15.61
N ALA A 80 -4.96 18.20 -15.52
CA ALA A 80 -4.38 18.94 -16.63
C ALA A 80 -2.85 18.74 -16.67
N THR A 81 -2.25 19.00 -17.83
CA THR A 81 -0.77 19.04 -17.97
C THR A 81 -0.16 19.99 -16.95
N GLY A 82 0.85 19.53 -16.24
CA GLY A 82 1.54 20.26 -15.17
C GLY A 82 1.03 19.94 -13.76
N ASP A 83 -0.13 19.27 -13.62
CA ASP A 83 -0.62 18.87 -12.31
C ASP A 83 0.30 17.84 -11.65
N THR A 84 0.53 18.01 -10.34
CA THR A 84 1.22 17.00 -9.52
C THR A 84 0.21 15.97 -9.03
N VAL A 85 0.50 14.70 -9.25
CA VAL A 85 -0.42 13.60 -8.92
C VAL A 85 0.26 12.45 -8.19
N VAL A 86 -0.54 11.74 -7.38
CA VAL A 86 -0.24 10.38 -6.94
C VAL A 86 -1.05 9.41 -7.79
N ILE A 87 -0.42 8.31 -8.21
CA ILE A 87 -1.08 7.30 -9.04
C ILE A 87 -1.76 6.27 -8.15
N ALA A 88 -3.06 6.08 -8.34
CA ALA A 88 -3.84 5.05 -7.67
C ALA A 88 -3.93 3.81 -8.56
N TRP A 89 -3.82 2.63 -7.97
CA TRP A 89 -3.99 1.37 -8.72
C TRP A 89 -5.46 0.98 -8.93
N ARG A 90 -6.39 1.84 -8.52
CA ARG A 90 -7.82 1.66 -8.76
C ARG A 90 -8.47 2.96 -9.22
N ALA A 91 -9.18 2.88 -10.35
CA ALA A 91 -10.08 3.91 -10.83
C ALA A 91 -11.51 3.35 -10.80
N PRO A 92 -12.32 3.64 -9.77
CA PRO A 92 -13.69 3.11 -9.68
C PRO A 92 -14.54 3.54 -10.89
N CYS A 93 -15.26 2.57 -11.50
CA CYS A 93 -16.08 2.82 -12.70
C CYS A 93 -17.32 3.72 -12.46
N GLY A 94 -17.72 3.92 -11.20
CA GLY A 94 -18.90 4.70 -10.84
C GLY A 94 -20.25 3.98 -11.07
N THR A 95 -20.32 2.95 -11.89
CA THR A 95 -21.56 2.34 -12.41
C THR A 95 -21.85 0.92 -11.92
N CYS A 96 -20.86 0.17 -11.44
CA CYS A 96 -21.07 -1.19 -10.95
C CYS A 96 -21.90 -1.22 -9.65
N ARG A 97 -22.34 -2.41 -9.25
CA ARG A 97 -23.15 -2.59 -8.04
C ARG A 97 -22.52 -1.99 -6.79
N SER A 98 -21.20 -2.17 -6.60
CA SER A 98 -20.48 -1.64 -5.43
C SER A 98 -20.47 -0.12 -5.45
N CYS A 99 -20.13 0.50 -6.58
CA CYS A 99 -20.12 1.96 -6.74
C CYS A 99 -21.49 2.57 -6.46
N ARG A 100 -22.55 2.02 -7.05
CA ARG A 100 -23.95 2.48 -6.85
C ARG A 100 -24.44 2.34 -5.40
N ARG A 101 -23.82 1.45 -4.60
CA ARG A 101 -24.12 1.27 -3.17
C ARG A 101 -23.26 2.13 -2.26
N GLY A 102 -22.51 3.10 -2.80
CA GLY A 102 -21.63 3.97 -2.03
C GLY A 102 -20.38 3.28 -1.48
N ARG A 103 -19.94 2.19 -2.12
CA ARG A 103 -18.72 1.44 -1.77
C ARG A 103 -17.76 1.37 -2.96
N PRO A 104 -17.30 2.50 -3.52
CA PRO A 104 -16.48 2.53 -4.72
C PRO A 104 -15.11 1.85 -4.53
N TRP A 105 -14.59 1.78 -3.30
CA TRP A 105 -13.38 1.04 -2.98
C TRP A 105 -13.50 -0.48 -3.20
N TYR A 106 -14.72 -1.03 -3.27
CA TYR A 106 -15.02 -2.39 -3.69
C TYR A 106 -15.44 -2.48 -5.16
N CYS A 107 -15.07 -1.51 -6.00
CA CYS A 107 -15.34 -1.57 -7.42
C CYS A 107 -14.68 -2.82 -8.03
N PHE A 108 -15.47 -3.67 -8.69
CA PHE A 108 -14.97 -4.87 -9.39
C PHE A 108 -14.82 -4.67 -10.90
N ASP A 109 -15.03 -3.44 -11.37
CA ASP A 109 -14.87 -3.02 -12.77
C ASP A 109 -13.97 -1.76 -12.79
N SER A 110 -12.81 -1.89 -12.13
CA SER A 110 -11.83 -0.81 -12.04
C SER A 110 -11.21 -0.54 -13.41
N GLN A 111 -11.11 0.75 -13.78
CA GLN A 111 -10.58 1.16 -15.08
C GLN A 111 -9.06 1.30 -15.03
N ASN A 112 -8.41 0.87 -16.10
CA ASN A 112 -6.98 1.05 -16.34
C ASN A 112 -6.79 1.60 -17.76
N ALA A 113 -5.57 2.02 -18.12
CA ALA A 113 -5.24 2.38 -19.48
C ALA A 113 -5.51 1.21 -20.44
N ARG A 114 -6.05 1.53 -21.60
CA ARG A 114 -6.37 0.55 -22.66
C ARG A 114 -5.19 0.28 -23.56
N GLN A 115 -4.43 1.34 -23.89
CA GLN A 115 -3.20 1.19 -24.65
C GLN A 115 -2.14 0.48 -23.82
N ARG A 116 -1.26 -0.24 -24.48
CA ARG A 116 -0.19 -1.01 -23.85
C ARG A 116 1.17 -0.36 -24.12
N MET A 117 2.01 -0.34 -23.10
CA MET A 117 3.44 -0.13 -23.25
C MET A 117 4.05 -1.40 -23.82
N THR A 118 5.09 -1.27 -24.66
CA THR A 118 5.68 -2.41 -25.38
C THR A 118 7.20 -2.42 -25.30
N LEU A 119 7.80 -3.57 -25.57
CA LEU A 119 9.23 -3.71 -25.85
C LEU A 119 9.54 -3.37 -27.31
N ASP A 120 10.81 -3.31 -27.66
CA ASP A 120 11.29 -3.02 -29.04
C ASP A 120 10.77 -4.01 -30.08
N ASP A 121 10.53 -5.26 -29.70
CA ASP A 121 9.99 -6.32 -30.56
C ASP A 121 8.46 -6.30 -30.69
N GLY A 122 7.79 -5.31 -30.05
CA GLY A 122 6.34 -5.17 -30.03
C GLY A 122 5.64 -6.02 -28.96
N THR A 123 6.37 -6.75 -28.11
CA THR A 123 5.78 -7.50 -27.00
C THR A 123 5.08 -6.54 -26.03
N GLU A 124 3.80 -6.75 -25.79
CA GLU A 124 3.02 -5.97 -24.81
C GLU A 124 3.46 -6.26 -23.38
N LEU A 125 3.59 -5.21 -22.58
CA LEU A 125 3.90 -5.27 -21.17
C LEU A 125 2.62 -5.28 -20.33
N THR A 126 2.58 -6.14 -19.32
CA THR A 126 1.53 -6.12 -18.29
C THR A 126 1.96 -5.16 -17.17
N PRO A 127 1.31 -4.00 -16.99
CA PRO A 127 1.69 -3.07 -15.93
C PRO A 127 1.24 -3.61 -14.57
N ALA A 128 2.17 -3.68 -13.60
CA ALA A 128 1.85 -4.09 -12.23
C ALA A 128 0.76 -3.19 -11.64
N LEU A 129 -0.31 -3.80 -11.14
CA LEU A 129 -1.52 -3.11 -10.67
C LEU A 129 -2.11 -2.09 -11.65
N GLY A 130 -1.90 -2.28 -12.98
CA GLY A 130 -2.35 -1.37 -14.02
C GLY A 130 -1.62 -0.02 -14.03
N ILE A 131 -0.37 0.03 -13.52
CA ILE A 131 0.46 1.24 -13.42
C ILE A 131 1.78 1.06 -14.16
N GLY A 132 2.71 0.24 -13.63
CA GLY A 132 4.02 0.03 -14.25
C GLY A 132 4.92 1.27 -14.20
N ALA A 133 5.15 1.80 -13.01
CA ALA A 133 5.81 3.10 -12.81
C ALA A 133 7.31 3.03 -12.42
N PHE A 134 7.96 1.86 -12.48
CA PHE A 134 9.42 1.86 -12.51
C PHE A 134 9.89 2.19 -13.93
N SER A 135 9.55 3.39 -14.37
CA SER A 135 9.83 3.98 -15.67
C SER A 135 9.72 5.50 -15.57
N GLU A 136 10.43 6.24 -16.39
CA GLU A 136 10.35 7.71 -16.43
C GLU A 136 8.97 8.23 -16.86
N LEU A 137 8.28 7.47 -17.70
CA LEU A 137 6.92 7.76 -18.15
C LEU A 137 6.00 6.59 -17.89
N CYS A 138 4.79 6.88 -17.44
CA CYS A 138 3.76 5.90 -17.12
C CYS A 138 2.44 6.32 -17.77
N LEU A 139 1.75 5.38 -18.44
CA LEU A 139 0.43 5.61 -19.02
C LEU A 139 -0.65 4.96 -18.17
N VAL A 140 -1.59 5.77 -17.67
CA VAL A 140 -2.66 5.32 -16.78
C VAL A 140 -4.02 5.85 -17.23
N HIS A 141 -5.11 5.26 -16.73
CA HIS A 141 -6.44 5.82 -16.89
C HIS A 141 -6.58 7.11 -16.05
N ALA A 142 -7.31 8.10 -16.53
CA ALA A 142 -7.48 9.39 -15.86
C ALA A 142 -7.96 9.26 -14.40
N GLY A 143 -8.85 8.31 -14.11
CA GLY A 143 -9.32 8.03 -12.75
C GLY A 143 -8.25 7.46 -11.80
N GLN A 144 -7.08 7.07 -12.29
CA GLN A 144 -5.92 6.67 -11.48
C GLN A 144 -5.04 7.86 -11.11
N ALA A 145 -5.10 8.97 -11.84
CA ALA A 145 -4.34 10.19 -11.56
C ALA A 145 -5.10 11.06 -10.55
N VAL A 146 -4.58 11.14 -9.32
CA VAL A 146 -5.19 11.92 -8.24
C VAL A 146 -4.36 13.15 -7.96
N PRO A 147 -4.89 14.36 -8.22
CA PRO A 147 -4.18 15.61 -7.95
C PRO A 147 -3.86 15.77 -6.46
N ILE A 148 -2.64 16.24 -6.20
CA ILE A 148 -2.17 16.55 -4.85
C ILE A 148 -1.51 17.92 -4.82
N ASP A 149 -1.24 18.43 -3.62
CA ASP A 149 -0.48 19.64 -3.45
C ASP A 149 0.94 19.50 -4.01
N PRO A 150 1.38 20.37 -4.95
CA PRO A 150 2.69 20.28 -5.60
C PRO A 150 3.87 20.55 -4.64
N GLN A 151 3.62 21.02 -3.44
CA GLN A 151 4.66 21.21 -2.41
C GLN A 151 4.98 19.92 -1.65
N ALA A 152 4.20 18.83 -1.84
CA ALA A 152 4.53 17.54 -1.25
C ALA A 152 5.75 16.95 -1.97
N ARG A 153 6.69 16.42 -1.20
CA ARG A 153 7.88 15.77 -1.76
C ARG A 153 7.46 14.51 -2.51
N PRO A 154 7.87 14.34 -3.78
CA PRO A 154 7.45 13.20 -4.59
C PRO A 154 7.75 11.85 -3.95
N GLU A 155 8.92 11.71 -3.30
CA GLU A 155 9.37 10.47 -2.66
C GLU A 155 8.45 10.05 -1.51
N ALA A 156 7.98 11.01 -0.74
CA ALA A 156 7.04 10.78 0.36
C ALA A 156 5.61 10.58 -0.16
N ALA A 157 5.19 11.39 -1.13
CA ALA A 157 3.84 11.33 -1.71
C ALA A 157 3.57 10.03 -2.46
N ALA A 158 4.58 9.47 -3.15
CA ALA A 158 4.48 8.21 -3.89
C ALA A 158 3.98 7.06 -3.02
N LEU A 159 4.41 7.00 -1.76
CA LEU A 159 4.10 5.92 -0.82
C LEU A 159 2.62 5.89 -0.41
N ILE A 160 1.90 7.00 -0.61
CA ILE A 160 0.45 7.06 -0.35
C ILE A 160 -0.30 6.10 -1.28
N GLY A 161 0.21 5.87 -2.50
CA GLY A 161 -0.47 5.06 -3.53
C GLY A 161 -0.75 3.61 -3.14
N CYS A 162 -0.10 3.08 -2.10
CA CYS A 162 -0.28 1.68 -1.67
C CYS A 162 -0.22 1.53 -0.14
N GLY A 163 0.99 1.33 0.42
CA GLY A 163 1.17 0.89 1.80
C GLY A 163 0.63 1.88 2.84
N VAL A 164 0.87 3.19 2.64
CA VAL A 164 0.42 4.21 3.59
C VAL A 164 -1.10 4.31 3.62
N MET A 165 -1.75 4.39 2.46
CA MET A 165 -3.20 4.43 2.38
C MET A 165 -3.85 3.17 2.97
N ALA A 166 -3.29 1.99 2.66
CA ALA A 166 -3.84 0.71 3.14
C ALA A 166 -3.78 0.62 4.67
N GLY A 167 -2.64 0.94 5.27
CA GLY A 167 -2.44 0.89 6.71
C GLY A 167 -3.25 1.96 7.46
N TYR A 168 -3.15 3.22 7.03
CA TYR A 168 -3.95 4.31 7.61
C TYR A 168 -5.44 3.98 7.56
N GLY A 169 -5.93 3.56 6.40
CA GLY A 169 -7.33 3.20 6.21
C GLY A 169 -7.76 1.98 7.00
N ALA A 170 -6.87 1.02 7.24
CA ALA A 170 -7.15 -0.13 8.09
C ALA A 170 -7.46 0.29 9.53
N ALA A 171 -6.77 1.31 10.05
CA ALA A 171 -7.05 1.86 11.37
C ALA A 171 -8.28 2.79 11.35
N VAL A 172 -8.32 3.76 10.43
CA VAL A 172 -9.28 4.87 10.47
C VAL A 172 -10.62 4.51 9.82
N ASN A 173 -10.59 3.90 8.63
CA ASN A 173 -11.83 3.59 7.88
C ASN A 173 -12.43 2.23 8.30
N THR A 174 -11.65 1.16 8.18
CA THR A 174 -12.13 -0.20 8.45
C THR A 174 -12.22 -0.48 9.94
N GLY A 175 -11.16 -0.13 10.69
CA GLY A 175 -11.05 -0.29 12.13
C GLY A 175 -11.90 0.71 12.91
N ALA A 176 -12.16 1.89 12.32
CA ALA A 176 -12.92 2.97 12.95
C ALA A 176 -12.41 3.29 14.36
N VAL A 177 -11.10 3.49 14.48
CA VAL A 177 -10.46 3.85 15.76
C VAL A 177 -11.11 5.10 16.33
N SER A 178 -11.42 5.05 17.60
CA SER A 178 -12.01 6.15 18.37
C SER A 178 -11.06 6.63 19.47
N PRO A 179 -11.16 7.91 19.87
CA PRO A 179 -10.40 8.40 21.02
C PRO A 179 -10.63 7.53 22.27
N GLY A 180 -9.52 7.08 22.85
CA GLY A 180 -9.55 6.21 24.01
C GLY A 180 -9.39 4.71 23.73
N ASP A 181 -9.51 4.26 22.47
CA ASP A 181 -9.27 2.86 22.11
C ASP A 181 -7.83 2.43 22.40
N SER A 182 -7.65 1.17 22.74
CA SER A 182 -6.40 0.43 22.67
C SER A 182 -6.31 -0.28 21.32
N VAL A 183 -5.20 -0.09 20.61
CA VAL A 183 -4.99 -0.66 19.28
C VAL A 183 -3.71 -1.48 19.27
N ALA A 184 -3.77 -2.73 18.84
CA ALA A 184 -2.59 -3.54 18.60
C ALA A 184 -2.41 -3.73 17.09
N VAL A 185 -1.16 -3.61 16.59
CA VAL A 185 -0.81 -3.82 15.18
C VAL A 185 0.24 -4.90 15.10
N ILE A 186 -0.09 -6.03 14.46
CA ILE A 186 0.82 -7.16 14.25
C ILE A 186 1.46 -7.02 12.87
N GLY A 187 2.79 -6.88 12.86
CA GLY A 187 3.61 -6.61 11.69
C GLY A 187 3.89 -5.11 11.51
N CYS A 188 5.13 -4.69 11.78
CA CYS A 188 5.62 -3.31 11.70
C CYS A 188 6.44 -3.09 10.42
N GLY A 189 5.84 -3.34 9.26
CA GLY A 189 6.33 -2.92 7.95
C GLY A 189 5.61 -1.66 7.51
N GLY A 190 5.80 -1.22 6.27
CA GLY A 190 5.20 0.04 5.79
C GLY A 190 3.69 0.14 5.95
N VAL A 191 2.94 -0.97 5.80
CA VAL A 191 1.48 -1.01 6.05
C VAL A 191 1.18 -0.93 7.55
N GLY A 192 1.91 -1.71 8.38
CA GLY A 192 1.71 -1.71 9.84
C GLY A 192 2.05 -0.37 10.47
N ASP A 193 3.16 0.24 10.09
CA ASP A 193 3.57 1.55 10.60
C ASP A 193 2.58 2.65 10.18
N ALA A 194 1.99 2.54 8.98
CA ALA A 194 0.92 3.43 8.56
C ALA A 194 -0.39 3.21 9.36
N ALA A 195 -0.68 1.97 9.75
CA ALA A 195 -1.81 1.67 10.65
C ALA A 195 -1.56 2.22 12.07
N ILE A 196 -0.32 2.12 12.57
CA ILE A 196 0.11 2.72 13.83
C ILE A 196 -0.08 4.24 13.79
N ALA A 197 0.43 4.90 12.73
CA ALA A 197 0.24 6.35 12.55
C ALA A 197 -1.24 6.73 12.47
N GLY A 198 -2.05 5.96 11.73
CA GLY A 198 -3.49 6.16 11.63
C GLY A 198 -4.20 6.04 12.98
N ALA A 199 -3.85 5.04 13.78
CA ALA A 199 -4.40 4.84 15.12
C ALA A 199 -4.03 6.00 16.08
N ALA A 200 -2.77 6.44 16.05
CA ALA A 200 -2.30 7.56 16.85
C ALA A 200 -3.00 8.87 16.46
N ILE A 201 -3.12 9.16 15.15
CA ILE A 201 -3.82 10.34 14.63
C ILE A 201 -5.30 10.33 14.99
N ALA A 202 -5.95 9.17 15.00
CA ALA A 202 -7.35 9.00 15.40
C ALA A 202 -7.60 9.14 16.91
N GLY A 203 -6.53 9.23 17.72
CA GLY A 203 -6.62 9.46 19.16
C GLY A 203 -6.68 8.20 20.02
N ALA A 204 -6.18 7.07 19.52
CA ALA A 204 -6.01 5.88 20.36
C ALA A 204 -5.20 6.22 21.62
N ARG A 205 -5.68 5.77 22.79
CA ARG A 205 -4.97 5.99 24.07
C ARG A 205 -3.71 5.13 24.18
N MET A 206 -3.71 3.98 23.50
CA MET A 206 -2.63 3.03 23.50
C MET A 206 -2.48 2.44 22.09
N VAL A 207 -1.25 2.42 21.58
CA VAL A 207 -0.90 1.79 20.32
C VAL A 207 0.24 0.81 20.57
N ILE A 208 -0.04 -0.49 20.42
CA ILE A 208 0.87 -1.59 20.70
C ILE A 208 1.39 -2.11 19.35
N ALA A 209 2.67 -1.96 19.10
CA ALA A 209 3.34 -2.49 17.92
C ALA A 209 3.91 -3.89 18.22
N VAL A 210 3.60 -4.87 17.38
CA VAL A 210 4.06 -6.26 17.51
C VAL A 210 4.84 -6.67 16.26
N ASP A 211 6.10 -7.08 16.41
CA ASP A 211 6.92 -7.64 15.32
C ASP A 211 7.97 -8.61 15.89
N VAL A 212 8.55 -9.43 15.05
CA VAL A 212 9.65 -10.34 15.38
C VAL A 212 11.03 -9.67 15.24
N VAL A 213 11.10 -8.50 14.59
CA VAL A 213 12.35 -7.77 14.30
C VAL A 213 12.44 -6.53 15.19
N ALA A 214 13.34 -6.51 16.14
CA ALA A 214 13.52 -5.42 17.11
C ALA A 214 13.66 -4.04 16.45
N ARG A 215 14.44 -3.93 15.36
CA ARG A 215 14.60 -2.66 14.62
C ARG A 215 13.28 -2.10 14.08
N LYS A 216 12.34 -2.96 13.64
CA LYS A 216 11.02 -2.51 13.17
C LYS A 216 10.18 -1.96 14.32
N LEU A 217 10.32 -2.51 15.52
CA LEU A 217 9.67 -1.98 16.73
C LEU A 217 10.20 -0.58 17.10
N GLU A 218 11.48 -0.33 16.87
CA GLU A 218 12.07 1.02 17.00
C GLU A 218 11.47 2.00 16.00
N TRP A 219 11.30 1.59 14.74
CA TRP A 219 10.64 2.41 13.73
C TRP A 219 9.19 2.70 14.09
N ALA A 220 8.44 1.70 14.54
CA ALA A 220 7.05 1.83 14.94
C ALA A 220 6.83 2.93 16.00
N ARG A 221 7.79 3.15 16.92
CA ARG A 221 7.74 4.22 17.91
C ARG A 221 7.70 5.61 17.26
N ARG A 222 8.41 5.80 16.14
CA ARG A 222 8.42 7.07 15.40
C ARG A 222 7.05 7.39 14.80
N PHE A 223 6.26 6.38 14.50
CA PHE A 223 4.91 6.53 13.94
C PHE A 223 3.81 6.58 15.02
N GLY A 224 4.15 6.52 16.30
CA GLY A 224 3.22 6.71 17.40
C GLY A 224 2.90 5.47 18.21
N ALA A 225 3.65 4.37 18.07
CA ALA A 225 3.52 3.24 18.97
C ALA A 225 3.91 3.65 20.40
N THR A 226 3.02 3.43 21.36
CA THR A 226 3.25 3.70 22.78
C THR A 226 3.92 2.52 23.49
N HIS A 227 3.68 1.32 22.99
CA HIS A 227 4.22 0.06 23.50
C HIS A 227 4.71 -0.81 22.34
N THR A 228 5.68 -1.66 22.63
CA THR A 228 6.22 -2.61 21.65
C THR A 228 6.32 -3.99 22.26
N VAL A 229 6.02 -5.02 21.47
CA VAL A 229 6.08 -6.44 21.84
C VAL A 229 6.95 -7.16 20.81
N ASN A 230 8.03 -7.79 21.25
CA ASN A 230 8.85 -8.64 20.39
C ASN A 230 8.33 -10.08 20.45
N ALA A 231 7.63 -10.51 19.39
CA ALA A 231 7.02 -11.82 19.34
C ALA A 231 8.02 -13.01 19.28
N ASN A 232 9.33 -12.74 19.17
CA ASN A 232 10.37 -13.75 19.37
C ASN A 232 10.76 -13.93 20.85
N GLU A 233 10.42 -12.98 21.73
CA GLU A 233 10.83 -12.96 23.12
C GLU A 233 9.66 -13.29 24.08
N GLU A 234 8.43 -12.97 23.68
CA GLU A 234 7.24 -13.18 24.47
C GLU A 234 6.02 -13.53 23.61
N ASP A 235 5.02 -14.16 24.21
CA ASP A 235 3.74 -14.45 23.54
C ASP A 235 2.97 -13.14 23.30
N PRO A 236 2.69 -12.76 22.06
CA PRO A 236 2.02 -11.49 21.75
C PRO A 236 0.59 -11.41 22.30
N ILE A 237 -0.11 -12.52 22.44
CA ILE A 237 -1.48 -12.56 22.99
C ILE A 237 -1.43 -12.17 24.47
N GLU A 238 -0.56 -12.84 25.23
CA GLU A 238 -0.42 -12.59 26.67
C GLU A 238 0.17 -11.20 26.94
N ALA A 239 1.12 -10.74 26.13
CA ALA A 239 1.70 -9.41 26.25
C ALA A 239 0.65 -8.30 26.00
N ILE A 240 -0.16 -8.42 24.93
CA ILE A 240 -1.25 -7.47 24.65
C ILE A 240 -2.28 -7.47 25.80
N ARG A 241 -2.66 -8.64 26.30
CA ARG A 241 -3.60 -8.74 27.42
C ARG A 241 -3.02 -8.10 28.69
N ALA A 242 -1.76 -8.35 29.00
CA ALA A 242 -1.11 -7.76 30.17
C ALA A 242 -1.10 -6.22 30.11
N LEU A 243 -0.89 -5.64 28.92
CA LEU A 243 -0.94 -4.19 28.69
C LEU A 243 -2.36 -3.61 28.77
N THR A 244 -3.38 -4.45 28.62
CA THR A 244 -4.80 -4.06 28.56
C THR A 244 -5.62 -4.66 29.71
N ASP A 245 -5.04 -4.71 30.90
CA ASP A 245 -5.69 -5.16 32.14
C ASP A 245 -6.30 -6.58 32.07
N GLY A 246 -5.76 -7.43 31.20
CA GLY A 246 -6.21 -8.82 30.99
C GLY A 246 -7.30 -8.98 29.92
N PHE A 247 -7.86 -7.89 29.39
CA PHE A 247 -9.00 -7.94 28.46
C PHE A 247 -8.60 -8.20 27.02
N GLY A 248 -7.53 -7.57 26.52
CA GLY A 248 -7.13 -7.51 25.13
C GLY A 248 -7.36 -6.12 24.53
N ALA A 249 -6.98 -5.91 23.27
CA ALA A 249 -7.11 -4.62 22.60
C ALA A 249 -8.50 -4.44 21.97
N ASP A 250 -9.04 -3.21 22.02
CA ASP A 250 -10.31 -2.82 21.36
C ASP A 250 -10.27 -3.07 19.86
N LEU A 251 -9.09 -2.89 19.26
CA LEU A 251 -8.83 -3.19 17.86
C LEU A 251 -7.49 -3.90 17.72
N VAL A 252 -7.46 -5.02 16.98
CA VAL A 252 -6.22 -5.65 16.55
C VAL A 252 -6.17 -5.65 15.02
N ILE A 253 -5.07 -5.12 14.46
CA ILE A 253 -4.82 -5.08 13.01
C ILE A 253 -3.74 -6.10 12.67
N ASP A 254 -4.06 -7.07 11.82
CA ASP A 254 -3.07 -7.96 11.21
C ASP A 254 -2.57 -7.37 9.89
N ALA A 255 -1.32 -6.91 9.90
CA ALA A 255 -0.63 -6.38 8.72
C ALA A 255 0.37 -7.38 8.10
N VAL A 256 0.35 -8.64 8.54
CA VAL A 256 1.21 -9.73 8.03
C VAL A 256 0.44 -10.62 7.06
N GLY A 257 -0.77 -11.06 7.41
CA GLY A 257 -1.62 -11.90 6.57
C GLY A 257 -1.27 -13.39 6.60
N ARG A 258 -0.71 -13.89 7.70
CA ARG A 258 -0.46 -15.33 7.91
C ARG A 258 -1.50 -15.94 8.83
N PRO A 259 -1.80 -17.25 8.72
CA PRO A 259 -2.75 -17.91 9.62
C PRO A 259 -2.42 -17.72 11.10
N GLU A 260 -1.12 -17.79 11.44
CA GLU A 260 -0.64 -17.65 12.82
C GLU A 260 -0.90 -16.24 13.37
N THR A 261 -0.57 -15.20 12.57
CA THR A 261 -0.75 -13.80 12.99
C THR A 261 -2.22 -13.42 13.03
N TYR A 262 -3.04 -13.97 12.12
CA TYR A 262 -4.48 -13.79 12.15
C TYR A 262 -5.12 -14.41 13.41
N LEU A 263 -4.69 -15.63 13.80
CA LEU A 263 -5.14 -16.28 15.02
C LEU A 263 -4.69 -15.49 16.27
N GLN A 264 -3.43 -15.02 16.30
CA GLN A 264 -2.94 -14.15 17.36
C GLN A 264 -3.79 -12.89 17.47
N ALA A 265 -4.08 -12.21 16.36
CA ALA A 265 -4.93 -11.03 16.32
C ALA A 265 -6.35 -11.32 16.82
N PHE A 266 -6.90 -12.48 16.45
CA PHE A 266 -8.21 -12.92 16.90
C PHE A 266 -8.27 -13.13 18.41
N LEU A 267 -7.26 -13.76 19.00
CA LEU A 267 -7.21 -14.08 20.42
C LEU A 267 -6.79 -12.90 21.30
N ALA A 268 -6.02 -11.96 20.77
CA ALA A 268 -5.52 -10.79 21.51
C ALA A 268 -6.54 -9.63 21.63
N ARG A 269 -7.68 -9.71 20.90
CA ARG A 269 -8.73 -8.68 20.98
C ARG A 269 -9.60 -8.82 22.24
N ASP A 270 -10.12 -7.70 22.70
CA ASP A 270 -11.08 -7.65 23.80
C ASP A 270 -12.43 -8.31 23.45
N HIS A 271 -13.33 -8.49 24.43
CA HIS A 271 -14.73 -8.79 24.21
C HIS A 271 -15.38 -7.66 23.40
N ALA A 272 -16.22 -8.03 22.42
CA ALA A 272 -16.76 -7.10 21.42
C ALA A 272 -15.70 -6.33 20.61
N GLY A 273 -14.40 -6.64 20.77
CA GLY A 273 -13.30 -6.04 20.04
C GLY A 273 -13.33 -6.35 18.53
N ARG A 274 -12.57 -5.57 17.78
CA ARG A 274 -12.49 -5.65 16.30
C ARG A 274 -11.18 -6.29 15.89
N LEU A 275 -11.22 -7.20 14.91
CA LEU A 275 -10.07 -7.64 14.16
C LEU A 275 -10.17 -7.09 12.76
N VAL A 276 -9.10 -6.46 12.26
CA VAL A 276 -8.96 -5.98 10.90
C VAL A 276 -7.77 -6.66 10.24
N ASN A 277 -8.01 -7.42 9.17
CA ASN A 277 -6.95 -7.98 8.35
C ASN A 277 -6.67 -7.07 7.16
N VAL A 278 -5.44 -6.54 7.07
CA VAL A 278 -4.92 -5.75 5.95
C VAL A 278 -3.71 -6.43 5.29
N GLY A 279 -3.10 -7.39 5.98
CA GLY A 279 -2.01 -8.20 5.45
C GLY A 279 -2.48 -9.09 4.29
N VAL A 280 -1.71 -9.12 3.20
CA VAL A 280 -2.01 -9.96 2.04
C VAL A 280 -1.43 -11.35 2.27
N PRO A 281 -2.25 -12.42 2.19
CA PRO A 281 -1.74 -13.78 2.32
C PRO A 281 -0.66 -14.09 1.26
N PRO A 282 0.48 -14.65 1.65
CA PRO A 282 1.59 -14.92 0.72
C PRO A 282 1.24 -15.98 -0.35
N HIS A 283 0.27 -16.85 -0.08
CA HIS A 283 -0.16 -17.90 -1.02
C HIS A 283 -1.67 -18.03 -1.04
N GLN A 284 -2.21 -18.34 -2.23
CA GLN A 284 -3.61 -18.70 -2.37
C GLN A 284 -3.91 -20.03 -1.66
N GLY A 285 -5.10 -20.15 -1.07
CA GLY A 285 -5.53 -21.40 -0.40
C GLY A 285 -5.06 -21.54 1.05
N MET A 286 -4.37 -20.54 1.63
CA MET A 286 -4.11 -20.53 3.07
C MET A 286 -5.41 -20.43 3.86
N THR A 287 -5.50 -21.19 4.95
CA THR A 287 -6.68 -21.24 5.83
C THR A 287 -6.27 -20.98 7.26
N VAL A 288 -7.19 -20.45 8.05
CA VAL A 288 -7.03 -20.29 9.50
C VAL A 288 -8.19 -21.01 10.21
N GLU A 289 -7.88 -21.76 11.26
CA GLU A 289 -8.87 -22.38 12.13
C GLU A 289 -9.13 -21.46 13.34
N LEU A 290 -10.39 -21.09 13.56
CA LEU A 290 -10.80 -20.27 14.68
C LEU A 290 -11.64 -21.11 15.66
N PRO A 291 -11.36 -21.05 16.98
CA PRO A 291 -12.19 -21.73 17.98
C PRO A 291 -13.60 -21.14 18.00
N MET A 292 -14.62 -21.96 17.67
CA MET A 292 -16.01 -21.50 17.56
C MET A 292 -16.57 -20.97 18.90
N SER A 293 -16.14 -21.53 20.02
CA SER A 293 -16.52 -21.05 21.36
C SER A 293 -16.00 -19.63 21.62
N GLU A 294 -14.74 -19.35 21.24
CA GLU A 294 -14.13 -18.02 21.36
C GLU A 294 -14.77 -17.02 20.39
N LEU A 295 -15.09 -17.46 19.17
CA LEU A 295 -15.77 -16.62 18.19
C LEU A 295 -17.15 -16.18 18.70
N PHE A 296 -17.93 -17.11 19.28
CA PHE A 296 -19.24 -16.81 19.84
C PHE A 296 -19.13 -16.01 21.16
N GLY A 297 -18.24 -16.42 22.07
CA GLY A 297 -18.15 -15.84 23.41
C GLY A 297 -17.59 -14.42 23.44
N ARG A 298 -16.63 -14.11 22.54
CA ARG A 298 -16.05 -12.76 22.49
C ARG A 298 -16.93 -11.77 21.71
N GLY A 299 -17.77 -12.23 20.80
CA GLY A 299 -18.53 -11.32 19.91
C GLY A 299 -17.62 -10.42 19.07
N GLY A 300 -18.02 -9.19 18.85
CA GLY A 300 -17.25 -8.21 18.07
C GLY A 300 -17.30 -8.43 16.57
N SER A 301 -16.24 -8.04 15.83
CA SER A 301 -16.21 -8.15 14.38
C SER A 301 -14.86 -8.61 13.84
N LEU A 302 -14.90 -9.38 12.73
CA LEU A 302 -13.76 -9.76 11.92
C LEU A 302 -13.96 -9.12 10.54
N ARG A 303 -13.04 -8.27 10.11
CA ARG A 303 -13.18 -7.50 8.88
C ARG A 303 -11.90 -7.57 8.05
N SER A 304 -12.05 -7.63 6.74
CA SER A 304 -10.94 -7.40 5.83
C SER A 304 -10.90 -5.92 5.45
N SER A 305 -9.71 -5.37 5.46
CA SER A 305 -9.44 -4.01 4.99
C SER A 305 -8.85 -4.09 3.59
N TRP A 306 -9.73 -4.21 2.61
CA TRP A 306 -9.30 -4.16 1.23
C TRP A 306 -8.86 -2.74 0.90
N TYR A 307 -7.55 -2.57 0.63
CA TYR A 307 -7.06 -1.27 0.21
C TYR A 307 -7.28 -0.13 1.24
N GLY A 308 -7.40 -0.48 2.53
CA GLY A 308 -7.72 0.49 3.57
C GLY A 308 -9.17 0.98 3.55
N ASP A 309 -10.07 0.36 2.77
CA ASP A 309 -11.40 0.90 2.46
C ASP A 309 -11.32 2.38 1.98
N CYS A 310 -10.22 2.72 1.29
CA CYS A 310 -9.91 4.06 0.82
C CYS A 310 -10.50 4.34 -0.56
N LEU A 311 -10.90 5.58 -0.77
CA LEU A 311 -11.20 6.14 -2.08
C LEU A 311 -10.11 7.16 -2.43
N PRO A 312 -9.20 6.87 -3.38
CA PRO A 312 -8.04 7.71 -3.64
C PRO A 312 -8.35 9.19 -3.86
N SER A 313 -9.37 9.49 -4.65
CA SER A 313 -9.80 10.88 -4.92
C SER A 313 -10.25 11.66 -3.68
N ARG A 314 -10.68 10.96 -2.63
CA ARG A 314 -11.06 11.54 -1.34
C ARG A 314 -9.89 11.55 -0.37
N ASP A 315 -9.17 10.43 -0.28
CA ASP A 315 -8.26 10.16 0.85
C ASP A 315 -6.83 10.62 0.59
N PHE A 316 -6.33 10.62 -0.66
CA PHE A 316 -4.97 11.09 -0.94
C PHE A 316 -4.80 12.58 -0.58
N PRO A 317 -5.70 13.50 -0.96
CA PRO A 317 -5.61 14.89 -0.50
C PRO A 317 -5.61 15.02 1.02
N VAL A 318 -6.39 14.19 1.73
CA VAL A 318 -6.40 14.20 3.22
C VAL A 318 -5.07 13.74 3.79
N LEU A 319 -4.46 12.69 3.25
CA LEU A 319 -3.15 12.19 3.70
C LEU A 319 -2.04 13.22 3.44
N ILE A 320 -2.08 13.90 2.29
CA ILE A 320 -1.17 15.01 1.98
C ILE A 320 -1.36 16.19 2.95
N ASP A 321 -2.60 16.53 3.28
CA ASP A 321 -2.90 17.60 4.25
C ASP A 321 -2.37 17.24 5.66
N LEU A 322 -2.53 16.00 6.09
CA LEU A 322 -1.95 15.50 7.35
C LEU A 322 -0.41 15.56 7.33
N TYR A 323 0.21 15.18 6.22
CA TYR A 323 1.66 15.28 6.03
C TYR A 323 2.14 16.74 6.12
N ARG A 324 1.52 17.64 5.38
CA ARG A 324 1.87 19.07 5.38
C ARG A 324 1.68 19.74 6.74
N LYS A 325 0.73 19.28 7.54
CA LYS A 325 0.51 19.72 8.92
C LYS A 325 1.44 19.06 9.94
N GLY A 326 2.36 18.20 9.49
CA GLY A 326 3.29 17.47 10.37
C GLY A 326 2.59 16.43 11.28
N LYS A 327 1.36 16.02 10.94
CA LYS A 327 0.62 15.01 11.70
C LYS A 327 0.91 13.58 11.22
N LEU A 328 1.29 13.42 9.96
CA LEU A 328 1.69 12.16 9.35
C LEU A 328 3.11 12.31 8.82
N ASP A 329 4.07 11.58 9.38
CA ASP A 329 5.47 11.62 8.96
C ASP A 329 5.68 10.71 7.73
N LEU A 330 5.34 11.20 6.52
CA LEU A 330 5.58 10.44 5.29
C LEU A 330 7.08 10.32 4.97
N ASP A 331 7.89 11.31 5.32
CA ASP A 331 9.34 11.26 5.11
C ASP A 331 9.97 10.13 5.93
N GLY A 332 9.43 9.84 7.10
CA GLY A 332 9.88 8.76 7.97
C GLY A 332 9.76 7.35 7.35
N PHE A 333 8.89 7.17 6.35
CA PHE A 333 8.79 5.90 5.63
C PHE A 333 9.89 5.73 4.58
N VAL A 334 10.49 6.80 4.06
CA VAL A 334 11.56 6.76 3.06
C VAL A 334 12.88 6.42 3.74
N SER A 335 13.34 5.19 3.64
CA SER A 335 14.62 4.76 4.20
C SER A 335 15.81 5.18 3.34
N GLU A 336 15.62 5.18 2.03
CA GLU A 336 16.65 5.55 1.05
C GLU A 336 16.00 5.93 -0.29
N THR A 337 16.70 6.73 -1.06
CA THR A 337 16.41 6.96 -2.48
C THR A 337 17.42 6.19 -3.33
N ILE A 338 16.97 5.62 -4.43
CA ILE A 338 17.77 4.74 -5.30
C ILE A 338 17.55 5.09 -6.76
N SER A 339 18.45 4.64 -7.63
CA SER A 339 18.25 4.69 -9.07
C SER A 339 17.36 3.52 -9.54
N ILE A 340 16.81 3.64 -10.75
CA ILE A 340 16.06 2.54 -11.39
C ILE A 340 16.87 1.25 -11.53
N ASN A 341 18.21 1.35 -11.63
CA ASN A 341 19.11 0.20 -11.75
C ASN A 341 19.28 -0.59 -10.45
N ASP A 342 18.86 -0.02 -9.31
CA ASP A 342 19.05 -0.62 -7.99
C ASP A 342 17.82 -1.39 -7.50
N VAL A 343 16.76 -1.50 -8.30
CA VAL A 343 15.48 -2.14 -7.89
C VAL A 343 15.68 -3.59 -7.45
N GLU A 344 16.51 -4.38 -8.16
CA GLU A 344 16.80 -5.77 -7.76
C GLU A 344 17.48 -5.84 -6.38
N SER A 345 18.43 -4.94 -6.11
CA SER A 345 19.07 -4.82 -4.80
C SER A 345 18.07 -4.39 -3.71
N ALA A 346 17.14 -3.50 -4.04
CA ALA A 346 16.11 -3.06 -3.11
C ALA A 346 15.16 -4.19 -2.72
N PHE A 347 14.81 -5.10 -3.63
CA PHE A 347 14.06 -6.31 -3.29
C PHE A 347 14.77 -7.16 -2.24
N GLN A 348 16.08 -7.38 -2.38
CA GLN A 348 16.87 -8.12 -1.40
C GLN A 348 16.89 -7.44 -0.02
N LYS A 349 16.96 -6.09 0.03
CA LYS A 349 16.89 -5.34 1.28
C LYS A 349 15.53 -5.47 1.97
N ILE A 350 14.44 -5.47 1.19
CA ILE A 350 13.09 -5.69 1.71
C ILE A 350 12.96 -7.09 2.33
N GLU A 351 13.43 -8.13 1.66
CA GLU A 351 13.41 -9.51 2.16
C GLU A 351 14.17 -9.66 3.47
N ARG A 352 15.32 -8.96 3.62
CA ARG A 352 16.12 -8.92 4.84
C ARG A 352 15.61 -7.96 5.91
N SER A 353 14.49 -7.28 5.67
CA SER A 353 13.93 -6.25 6.55
C SER A 353 14.92 -5.13 6.91
N GLU A 354 15.78 -4.74 5.98
CA GLU A 354 16.80 -3.71 6.17
C GLU A 354 16.26 -2.29 6.00
N VAL A 355 15.17 -2.14 5.27
CA VAL A 355 14.52 -0.86 4.92
C VAL A 355 13.01 -0.93 5.15
N LEU A 356 12.38 0.22 5.43
CA LEU A 356 10.92 0.36 5.35
C LEU A 356 10.48 0.52 3.89
N ARG A 357 11.06 1.52 3.21
CA ARG A 357 10.86 1.74 1.78
C ARG A 357 12.14 2.28 1.13
N SER A 358 12.57 1.61 0.07
CA SER A 358 13.45 2.20 -0.94
C SER A 358 12.58 2.92 -1.97
N VAL A 359 12.99 4.09 -2.43
CA VAL A 359 12.22 4.88 -3.40
C VAL A 359 13.09 5.17 -4.62
N VAL A 360 12.67 4.69 -5.78
CA VAL A 360 13.27 5.07 -7.06
C VAL A 360 12.96 6.53 -7.33
N VAL A 361 13.97 7.32 -7.63
CA VAL A 361 13.83 8.73 -8.03
C VAL A 361 14.30 8.93 -9.45
N PHE A 362 13.61 9.81 -10.17
CA PHE A 362 13.94 10.20 -11.53
C PHE A 362 14.30 11.68 -11.54
N ASP A 363 15.55 11.99 -11.89
CA ASP A 363 16.05 13.36 -12.03
C ASP A 363 15.67 13.88 -13.42
N HIS A 364 14.85 14.92 -13.50
CA HIS A 364 14.38 15.57 -14.73
C HIS A 364 14.62 17.08 -14.68
#